data_5b409762e8d855022c9ffca4e3049142
#
_entry.id   5b409762e8d855022c9ffca4e3049142
#
_cell.length_a   1.000
_cell.length_b   1.000
_cell.length_c   1.000
_cell.angle_alpha   90.00
_cell.angle_beta   90.00
_cell.angle_gamma   90.00
#
_symmetry.space_group_name_H-M   'P 1'
#
loop_
_entity.id
_entity.type
_entity.pdbx_description
1 polymer ?
#
loop_
_entity_poly.entity_id
_entity_poly.type
_entity_poly.pdbx_seq_one_letter_code
_entity_poly.pdbx_strand_id
1 'polypeptide(L)'
;MVFVGYCCIFNLPPFAPLQRKASTRILRADPMKGRAMIPVTCFEGQRVAVLGLGRSGLATAAALAAGGADPILWDDSPEARGRAEAAGHTCTDLGRNGAFDGVAALIVSPGIPHLYPTPNRVIAAALAAGVPVDNDIGLFFRSYATNDWDGFDTLPRVIAVTGSNGKSTTTALIHHILEVAGRPTQMAGNIGRGVLDIDPGIDGEVVVLELSSYQTDLARALTPDIAVFTNLSPDHLDRHNGMGGYFAAKRRLFAEGGPDRAVIGVDEVEGQFMANQMAEGAQDDRVIRISSGQKLEGFGWSVFARKGFLSEWRKGRQVASIDLRSVPSLPGAHNHQNACAAYGAVRGLGIGPKVIEQAFHSFAGLPHRSQLVGERAGVRFINDSKATNVDSAAKALQAFPKIRWIAGGLGKDGGIKGLVPFLGAVSKAYLIGHSARDFALELGDTPHEICETMDVAVARAAAEAEDGEVVLLAPAAASFDQYPNFEKRGDDFVARVQALLGA
;
A
#
# COMPACT_ATOMS: atom_id res chain seq x y z
N MET A 1 -14.68 41.01 -2.15
CA MET A 1 -15.28 39.76 -2.67
C MET A 1 -14.93 38.69 -1.66
N VAL A 2 -15.88 38.33 -0.78
CA VAL A 2 -15.67 37.47 0.38
C VAL A 2 -15.96 36.04 -0.03
N PHE A 3 -14.98 35.17 0.03
CA PHE A 3 -15.18 33.72 -0.13
C PHE A 3 -15.70 33.14 1.18
N VAL A 4 -16.98 32.79 1.21
CA VAL A 4 -17.59 32.03 2.31
C VAL A 4 -17.33 30.55 2.04
N GLY A 5 -16.38 29.97 2.81
CA GLY A 5 -16.16 28.53 2.83
C GLY A 5 -17.25 27.83 3.61
N TYR A 6 -18.02 26.96 2.97
CA TYR A 6 -18.92 26.03 3.65
C TYR A 6 -18.10 24.92 4.30
N CYS A 7 -17.81 25.08 5.58
CA CYS A 7 -17.32 24.00 6.44
C CYS A 7 -18.56 23.32 7.06
N CYS A 8 -19.06 22.25 6.43
CA CYS A 8 -20.08 21.41 7.05
C CYS A 8 -19.43 20.61 8.18
N ILE A 9 -19.36 21.20 9.36
CA ILE A 9 -19.05 20.51 10.61
C ILE A 9 -20.32 19.76 11.00
N PHE A 10 -20.38 18.45 10.72
CA PHE A 10 -21.37 17.60 11.33
C PHE A 10 -21.03 17.39 12.81
N ASN A 11 -21.72 18.14 13.67
CA ASN A 11 -21.77 17.88 15.10
C ASN A 11 -22.49 16.54 15.34
N LEU A 12 -21.74 15.46 15.43
CA LEU A 12 -22.24 14.21 16.00
C LEU A 12 -22.06 14.29 17.53
N PRO A 13 -23.05 13.85 18.31
CA PRO A 13 -22.91 13.86 19.77
C PRO A 13 -21.72 13.00 20.21
N PRO A 14 -21.00 13.37 21.28
CA PRO A 14 -19.93 12.57 21.82
C PRO A 14 -20.51 11.22 22.31
N PHE A 15 -19.88 10.13 21.89
CA PHE A 15 -20.21 8.80 22.39
C PHE A 15 -20.06 8.77 23.90
N ALA A 16 -21.11 8.39 24.63
CA ALA A 16 -21.04 8.17 26.04
C ALA A 16 -20.02 7.05 26.35
N PRO A 17 -19.22 7.18 27.43
CA PRO A 17 -18.31 6.12 27.82
C PRO A 17 -19.10 4.87 28.20
N LEU A 18 -18.86 3.77 27.47
CA LEU A 18 -19.41 2.45 27.78
C LEU A 18 -18.95 2.00 29.18
N GLN A 19 -19.87 1.93 30.12
CA GLN A 19 -19.62 1.30 31.41
C GLN A 19 -19.39 -0.21 31.20
N ARG A 20 -18.16 -0.64 31.52
CA ARG A 20 -17.73 -2.05 31.45
C ARG A 20 -18.53 -2.93 32.41
N LYS A 21 -19.23 -3.93 31.89
CA LYS A 21 -19.57 -5.15 32.62
C LYS A 21 -18.63 -6.25 32.17
N ALA A 22 -17.72 -6.65 33.04
CA ALA A 22 -16.87 -7.81 32.82
C ALA A 22 -17.76 -9.07 32.76
N SER A 23 -17.79 -9.73 31.60
CA SER A 23 -18.24 -11.12 31.50
C SER A 23 -17.13 -11.93 30.84
N THR A 24 -16.41 -12.66 31.67
CA THR A 24 -15.44 -13.67 31.25
C THR A 24 -16.22 -14.82 30.59
N ARG A 25 -16.33 -14.78 29.27
CA ARG A 25 -16.78 -15.91 28.46
C ARG A 25 -15.63 -16.33 27.58
N ILE A 26 -14.97 -17.42 27.99
CA ILE A 26 -14.05 -18.16 27.09
C ILE A 26 -14.87 -18.56 25.86
N LEU A 27 -14.66 -17.87 24.74
CA LEU A 27 -15.29 -18.23 23.48
C LEU A 27 -14.70 -19.57 23.05
N ARG A 28 -15.52 -20.61 23.09
CA ARG A 28 -15.23 -21.90 22.45
C ARG A 28 -15.12 -21.62 20.94
N ALA A 29 -13.99 -21.99 20.38
CA ALA A 29 -13.77 -21.99 18.93
C ALA A 29 -14.91 -22.78 18.26
N ASP A 30 -15.61 -22.12 17.35
CA ASP A 30 -16.56 -22.76 16.43
C ASP A 30 -15.73 -23.56 15.39
N PRO A 31 -16.13 -24.81 15.06
CA PRO A 31 -15.35 -25.68 14.17
C PRO A 31 -15.45 -25.32 12.68
N MET A 32 -15.75 -24.10 12.30
CA MET A 32 -15.52 -23.58 10.96
C MET A 32 -14.02 -23.31 10.77
N LYS A 33 -13.26 -24.40 10.81
CA LYS A 33 -11.95 -24.61 10.19
C LYS A 33 -10.89 -23.52 10.29
N GLY A 34 -10.16 -23.48 11.39
CA GLY A 34 -8.69 -23.53 11.29
C GLY A 34 -7.94 -22.27 10.84
N ARG A 35 -8.56 -21.10 10.67
CA ARG A 35 -7.86 -19.86 10.45
C ARG A 35 -8.26 -18.86 11.53
N ALA A 36 -7.29 -18.45 12.34
CA ALA A 36 -7.51 -17.38 13.31
C ALA A 36 -7.80 -16.08 12.54
N MET A 37 -8.75 -15.28 13.05
CA MET A 37 -9.13 -13.97 12.50
C MET A 37 -9.43 -13.02 13.65
N ILE A 38 -9.46 -11.71 13.38
CA ILE A 38 -9.84 -10.70 14.37
C ILE A 38 -11.36 -10.63 14.45
N PRO A 39 -12.00 -11.01 15.57
CA PRO A 39 -13.45 -10.85 15.74
C PRO A 39 -13.81 -9.37 15.92
N VAL A 40 -14.84 -8.90 15.21
CA VAL A 40 -15.35 -7.53 15.32
C VAL A 40 -16.51 -7.49 16.31
N THR A 41 -16.21 -7.26 17.57
CA THR A 41 -17.19 -7.31 18.66
C THR A 41 -17.96 -6.01 18.90
N CYS A 42 -17.52 -4.89 18.31
CA CYS A 42 -18.15 -3.58 18.50
C CYS A 42 -19.60 -3.48 17.93
N PHE A 43 -20.04 -4.50 17.20
CA PHE A 43 -21.41 -4.63 16.67
C PHE A 43 -22.13 -5.90 17.17
N GLU A 44 -21.72 -6.48 18.30
CA GLU A 44 -22.38 -7.67 18.88
C GLU A 44 -23.90 -7.46 19.01
N GLY A 45 -24.69 -8.42 18.49
CA GLY A 45 -26.16 -8.39 18.49
C GLY A 45 -26.79 -7.40 17.49
N GLN A 46 -25.99 -6.73 16.64
CA GLN A 46 -26.50 -5.74 15.68
C GLN A 46 -26.39 -6.26 14.25
N ARG A 47 -27.29 -5.74 13.39
CA ARG A 47 -27.26 -5.99 11.95
C ARG A 47 -26.27 -5.04 11.28
N VAL A 48 -25.36 -5.57 10.49
CA VAL A 48 -24.33 -4.79 9.78
C VAL A 48 -24.35 -5.14 8.29
N ALA A 49 -24.56 -4.15 7.44
CA ALA A 49 -24.53 -4.35 6.00
C ALA A 49 -23.06 -4.38 5.48
N VAL A 50 -22.77 -5.28 4.55
CA VAL A 50 -21.46 -5.38 3.86
C VAL A 50 -21.69 -5.26 2.37
N LEU A 51 -21.08 -4.25 1.75
CA LEU A 51 -21.15 -3.97 0.33
C LEU A 51 -19.81 -4.29 -0.36
N GLY A 52 -19.86 -5.18 -1.34
CA GLY A 52 -18.70 -5.69 -2.05
C GLY A 52 -18.23 -7.02 -1.47
N LEU A 53 -18.39 -8.12 -2.24
CA LEU A 53 -18.13 -9.50 -1.82
C LEU A 53 -16.85 -10.07 -2.46
N GLY A 54 -15.85 -9.21 -2.63
CA GLY A 54 -14.49 -9.61 -2.87
C GLY A 54 -13.83 -10.17 -1.61
N ARG A 55 -12.51 -10.39 -1.68
CA ARG A 55 -11.73 -10.95 -0.55
C ARG A 55 -11.91 -10.18 0.76
N SER A 56 -11.81 -8.84 0.74
CA SER A 56 -12.03 -8.00 1.94
C SER A 56 -13.44 -8.11 2.49
N GLY A 57 -14.46 -8.06 1.63
CA GLY A 57 -15.86 -8.08 2.09
C GLY A 57 -16.26 -9.41 2.73
N LEU A 58 -15.82 -10.54 2.16
CA LEU A 58 -16.07 -11.86 2.75
C LEU A 58 -15.32 -12.03 4.08
N ALA A 59 -14.08 -11.57 4.18
CA ALA A 59 -13.33 -11.56 5.43
C ALA A 59 -14.01 -10.67 6.49
N THR A 60 -14.53 -9.51 6.08
CA THR A 60 -15.30 -8.61 6.95
C THR A 60 -16.58 -9.28 7.47
N ALA A 61 -17.35 -9.94 6.59
CA ALA A 61 -18.55 -10.66 6.99
C ALA A 61 -18.26 -11.76 8.01
N ALA A 62 -17.20 -12.54 7.78
CA ALA A 62 -16.76 -13.58 8.71
C ALA A 62 -16.32 -13.00 10.07
N ALA A 63 -15.55 -11.90 10.07
CA ALA A 63 -15.09 -11.24 11.29
C ALA A 63 -16.24 -10.63 12.11
N LEU A 64 -17.25 -10.04 11.43
CA LEU A 64 -18.48 -9.53 12.06
C LEU A 64 -19.28 -10.67 12.69
N ALA A 65 -19.49 -11.77 11.96
CA ALA A 65 -20.20 -12.94 12.48
C ALA A 65 -19.45 -13.57 13.68
N ALA A 66 -18.13 -13.68 13.62
CA ALA A 66 -17.28 -14.15 14.71
C ALA A 66 -17.37 -13.25 15.96
N GLY A 67 -17.60 -11.94 15.75
CA GLY A 67 -17.83 -10.96 16.82
C GLY A 67 -19.27 -10.87 17.32
N GLY A 68 -20.19 -11.73 16.83
CA GLY A 68 -21.58 -11.79 17.28
C GLY A 68 -22.53 -10.81 16.57
N ALA A 69 -22.11 -10.17 15.49
CA ALA A 69 -23.00 -9.37 14.63
C ALA A 69 -23.78 -10.25 13.65
N ASP A 70 -24.85 -9.71 13.06
CA ASP A 70 -25.64 -10.30 11.97
C ASP A 70 -25.30 -9.60 10.64
N PRO A 71 -24.35 -10.12 9.81
CA PRO A 71 -23.95 -9.48 8.57
C PRO A 71 -24.95 -9.69 7.43
N ILE A 72 -25.34 -8.61 6.78
CA ILE A 72 -26.20 -8.58 5.58
C ILE A 72 -25.33 -8.27 4.36
N LEU A 73 -25.25 -9.21 3.41
CA LEU A 73 -24.29 -9.16 2.33
C LEU A 73 -24.92 -8.69 1.03
N TRP A 74 -24.19 -7.85 0.28
CA TRP A 74 -24.57 -7.44 -1.06
C TRP A 74 -23.37 -7.10 -1.94
N ASP A 75 -23.48 -7.41 -3.22
CA ASP A 75 -22.58 -6.95 -4.27
C ASP A 75 -23.43 -6.63 -5.52
N ASP A 76 -23.06 -5.60 -6.28
CA ASP A 76 -23.76 -5.26 -7.52
C ASP A 76 -23.46 -6.29 -8.64
N SER A 77 -22.31 -7.03 -8.57
CA SER A 77 -21.97 -8.13 -9.50
C SER A 77 -22.76 -9.41 -9.16
N PRO A 78 -23.56 -9.93 -10.09
CA PRO A 78 -24.24 -11.23 -9.92
C PRO A 78 -23.26 -12.38 -9.68
N GLU A 79 -22.08 -12.35 -10.33
CA GLU A 79 -21.04 -13.38 -10.18
C GLU A 79 -20.44 -13.38 -8.75
N ALA A 80 -20.25 -12.19 -8.17
CA ALA A 80 -19.75 -12.07 -6.79
C ALA A 80 -20.79 -12.60 -5.79
N ARG A 81 -22.07 -12.28 -5.99
CA ARG A 81 -23.16 -12.85 -5.18
C ARG A 81 -23.25 -14.36 -5.31
N GLY A 82 -23.21 -14.89 -6.53
CA GLY A 82 -23.25 -16.34 -6.77
C GLY A 82 -22.09 -17.09 -6.09
N ARG A 83 -20.88 -16.51 -6.07
CA ARG A 83 -19.75 -17.09 -5.33
C ARG A 83 -19.97 -17.06 -3.81
N ALA A 84 -20.53 -15.98 -3.28
CA ALA A 84 -20.83 -15.87 -1.86
C ALA A 84 -21.93 -16.86 -1.44
N GLU A 85 -22.98 -17.01 -2.24
CA GLU A 85 -24.08 -17.97 -2.02
C GLU A 85 -23.59 -19.42 -2.09
N ALA A 86 -22.72 -19.74 -3.05
CA ALA A 86 -22.08 -21.04 -3.14
C ALA A 86 -21.17 -21.36 -1.93
N ALA A 87 -20.65 -20.32 -1.26
CA ALA A 87 -19.91 -20.43 0.00
C ALA A 87 -20.79 -20.47 1.25
N GLY A 88 -22.13 -20.50 1.09
CA GLY A 88 -23.09 -20.63 2.18
C GLY A 88 -23.58 -19.29 2.76
N HIS A 89 -23.28 -18.16 2.12
CA HIS A 89 -23.78 -16.85 2.55
C HIS A 89 -25.13 -16.52 1.92
N THR A 90 -25.95 -15.73 2.61
CA THR A 90 -27.20 -15.18 2.06
C THR A 90 -27.00 -13.74 1.62
N CYS A 91 -27.31 -13.45 0.35
CA CYS A 91 -27.28 -12.09 -0.17
C CYS A 91 -28.67 -11.44 -0.11
N THR A 92 -28.69 -10.16 0.32
CA THR A 92 -29.93 -9.37 0.42
C THR A 92 -29.75 -8.07 -0.33
N ASP A 93 -30.66 -7.74 -1.24
CA ASP A 93 -30.57 -6.49 -2.02
C ASP A 93 -30.65 -5.25 -1.13
N LEU A 94 -29.52 -4.59 -0.97
CA LEU A 94 -29.37 -3.33 -0.22
C LEU A 94 -29.85 -2.09 -0.99
N GLY A 95 -30.22 -2.23 -2.27
CA GLY A 95 -30.79 -1.15 -3.07
C GLY A 95 -32.31 -0.99 -2.94
N ARG A 96 -32.98 -1.90 -2.25
CA ARG A 96 -34.43 -1.83 -2.04
C ARG A 96 -34.81 -0.83 -0.93
N ASN A 97 -36.04 -0.29 -1.00
CA ASN A 97 -36.56 0.55 0.07
C ASN A 97 -36.62 -0.19 1.40
N GLY A 98 -36.24 0.47 2.49
CA GLY A 98 -36.22 -0.10 3.85
C GLY A 98 -35.08 -1.10 4.09
N ALA A 99 -34.14 -1.27 3.18
CA ALA A 99 -33.02 -2.20 3.33
C ALA A 99 -32.11 -1.87 4.54
N PHE A 100 -32.12 -0.61 4.97
CA PHE A 100 -31.30 -0.10 6.06
C PHE A 100 -32.07 0.04 7.40
N ASP A 101 -33.32 -0.41 7.47
CA ASP A 101 -34.08 -0.38 8.72
C ASP A 101 -33.45 -1.31 9.76
N GLY A 102 -33.04 -0.74 10.90
CA GLY A 102 -32.36 -1.47 11.97
C GLY A 102 -30.90 -1.90 11.66
N VAL A 103 -30.28 -1.35 10.61
CA VAL A 103 -28.88 -1.58 10.28
C VAL A 103 -28.00 -0.57 11.02
N ALA A 104 -27.01 -1.05 11.76
CA ALA A 104 -26.12 -0.24 12.59
C ALA A 104 -25.01 0.45 11.78
N ALA A 105 -24.53 -0.17 10.72
CA ALA A 105 -23.47 0.37 9.84
C ALA A 105 -23.49 -0.31 8.48
N LEU A 106 -22.96 0.41 7.47
CA LEU A 106 -22.60 -0.14 6.16
C LEU A 106 -21.08 -0.22 6.04
N ILE A 107 -20.54 -1.40 5.84
CA ILE A 107 -19.12 -1.64 5.61
C ILE A 107 -18.88 -1.86 4.12
N VAL A 108 -17.98 -1.07 3.53
CA VAL A 108 -17.80 -0.99 2.07
C VAL A 108 -16.40 -1.44 1.67
N SER A 109 -16.31 -2.31 0.67
CA SER A 109 -15.04 -2.67 0.05
C SER A 109 -14.37 -1.46 -0.62
N PRO A 110 -13.03 -1.26 -0.48
CA PRO A 110 -12.35 -0.02 -0.90
C PRO A 110 -12.47 0.34 -2.37
N GLY A 111 -12.69 -0.66 -3.26
CA GLY A 111 -12.88 -0.45 -4.70
C GLY A 111 -14.16 0.31 -5.07
N ILE A 112 -15.18 0.31 -4.21
CA ILE A 112 -16.50 0.88 -4.50
C ILE A 112 -16.48 2.39 -4.27
N PRO A 113 -16.92 3.23 -5.24
CA PRO A 113 -16.97 4.67 -5.09
C PRO A 113 -17.93 5.11 -3.98
N HIS A 114 -17.43 5.84 -2.97
CA HIS A 114 -18.27 6.33 -1.88
C HIS A 114 -18.67 7.79 -2.03
N LEU A 115 -17.88 8.60 -2.76
CA LEU A 115 -18.20 10.01 -3.07
C LEU A 115 -18.02 10.30 -4.55
N TYR A 116 -16.84 10.05 -5.11
CA TYR A 116 -16.47 10.43 -6.46
C TYR A 116 -16.16 9.22 -7.34
N PRO A 117 -16.36 9.32 -8.68
CA PRO A 117 -16.99 10.45 -9.39
C PRO A 117 -18.48 10.58 -9.08
N THR A 118 -19.15 9.48 -8.70
CA THR A 118 -20.54 9.40 -8.24
C THR A 118 -20.63 8.31 -7.18
N PRO A 119 -21.26 8.57 -6.03
CA PRO A 119 -21.42 7.57 -5.00
C PRO A 119 -22.23 6.36 -5.50
N ASN A 120 -21.85 5.16 -5.09
CA ASN A 120 -22.64 3.96 -5.33
C ASN A 120 -24.04 4.13 -4.73
N ARG A 121 -25.09 3.66 -5.44
CA ARG A 121 -26.49 3.79 -5.04
C ARG A 121 -26.80 3.26 -3.64
N VAL A 122 -26.14 2.16 -3.24
CA VAL A 122 -26.32 1.54 -1.91
C VAL A 122 -25.72 2.44 -0.82
N ILE A 123 -24.56 3.05 -1.08
CA ILE A 123 -23.94 4.00 -0.15
C ILE A 123 -24.80 5.26 -0.01
N ALA A 124 -25.33 5.79 -1.13
CA ALA A 124 -26.22 6.94 -1.10
C ALA A 124 -27.51 6.65 -0.29
N ALA A 125 -28.09 5.44 -0.44
CA ALA A 125 -29.25 5.01 0.32
C ALA A 125 -28.95 4.86 1.83
N ALA A 126 -27.79 4.31 2.20
CA ALA A 126 -27.36 4.21 3.60
C ALA A 126 -27.21 5.59 4.25
N LEU A 127 -26.53 6.52 3.55
CA LEU A 127 -26.37 7.90 4.04
C LEU A 127 -27.69 8.62 4.20
N ALA A 128 -28.63 8.44 3.24
CA ALA A 128 -29.97 9.01 3.33
C ALA A 128 -30.79 8.43 4.50
N ALA A 129 -30.53 7.17 4.87
CA ALA A 129 -31.13 6.51 6.03
C ALA A 129 -30.42 6.86 7.37
N GLY A 130 -29.36 7.70 7.34
CA GLY A 130 -28.57 8.03 8.53
C GLY A 130 -27.64 6.91 9.01
N VAL A 131 -27.44 5.87 8.20
CA VAL A 131 -26.56 4.75 8.54
C VAL A 131 -25.10 5.13 8.28
N PRO A 132 -24.21 5.02 9.28
CA PRO A 132 -22.79 5.31 9.13
C PRO A 132 -22.13 4.34 8.15
N VAL A 133 -21.26 4.89 7.29
CA VAL A 133 -20.49 4.12 6.32
C VAL A 133 -19.04 4.02 6.80
N ASP A 134 -18.45 2.83 6.75
CA ASP A 134 -17.09 2.53 7.19
C ASP A 134 -16.47 1.45 6.26
N ASN A 135 -15.27 1.01 6.56
CA ASN A 135 -14.60 -0.09 5.87
C ASN A 135 -13.90 -1.05 6.85
N ASP A 136 -13.25 -2.07 6.29
CA ASP A 136 -12.48 -3.08 7.03
C ASP A 136 -11.35 -2.46 7.88
N ILE A 137 -10.73 -1.37 7.41
CA ILE A 137 -9.66 -0.67 8.13
C ILE A 137 -10.20 -0.01 9.40
N GLY A 138 -11.34 0.68 9.31
CA GLY A 138 -11.99 1.27 10.48
C GLY A 138 -12.42 0.22 11.51
N LEU A 139 -12.88 -0.94 11.05
CA LEU A 139 -13.18 -2.07 11.92
C LEU A 139 -11.93 -2.66 12.58
N PHE A 140 -10.84 -2.80 11.82
CA PHE A 140 -9.56 -3.27 12.34
C PHE A 140 -9.07 -2.40 13.50
N PHE A 141 -8.99 -1.09 13.33
CA PHE A 141 -8.50 -0.19 14.39
C PHE A 141 -9.39 -0.19 15.63
N ARG A 142 -10.68 -0.54 15.49
CA ARG A 142 -11.60 -0.70 16.64
C ARG A 142 -11.56 -2.06 17.30
N SER A 143 -10.96 -3.06 16.67
CA SER A 143 -11.03 -4.44 17.12
C SER A 143 -9.67 -5.04 17.48
N TYR A 144 -8.58 -4.60 16.84
CA TYR A 144 -7.25 -5.14 17.08
C TYR A 144 -6.72 -4.70 18.44
N ALA A 145 -6.31 -5.68 19.27
CA ALA A 145 -5.70 -5.48 20.59
C ALA A 145 -6.46 -4.55 21.56
N THR A 146 -7.76 -4.26 21.29
CA THR A 146 -8.55 -3.34 22.13
C THR A 146 -9.33 -4.03 23.25
N ASN A 147 -9.56 -5.35 23.16
CA ASN A 147 -10.50 -6.04 24.02
C ASN A 147 -9.87 -6.66 25.28
N ASP A 148 -8.56 -6.80 25.34
CA ASP A 148 -7.85 -7.42 26.47
C ASP A 148 -6.48 -6.78 26.71
N TRP A 149 -6.48 -5.50 27.05
CA TRP A 149 -5.25 -4.74 27.33
C TRP A 149 -4.50 -5.29 28.55
N ASP A 150 -5.23 -5.84 29.51
CA ASP A 150 -4.67 -6.43 30.73
C ASP A 150 -4.00 -7.80 30.45
N GLY A 151 -4.24 -8.39 29.26
CA GLY A 151 -3.65 -9.65 28.82
C GLY A 151 -2.26 -9.53 28.18
N PHE A 152 -1.73 -8.31 27.99
CA PHE A 152 -0.44 -8.08 27.36
C PHE A 152 0.57 -7.49 28.35
N ASP A 153 1.75 -8.10 28.46
CA ASP A 153 2.90 -7.48 29.13
C ASP A 153 3.46 -6.31 28.31
N THR A 154 3.43 -6.46 26.97
CA THR A 154 3.79 -5.41 26.01
C THR A 154 2.69 -5.31 24.96
N LEU A 155 2.04 -4.16 24.88
CA LEU A 155 0.93 -3.95 23.93
C LEU A 155 1.35 -4.17 22.49
N PRO A 156 0.53 -4.85 21.68
CA PRO A 156 0.70 -4.89 20.24
C PRO A 156 0.65 -3.49 19.63
N ARG A 157 1.45 -3.26 18.59
CA ARG A 157 1.55 -1.97 17.90
C ARG A 157 1.23 -2.08 16.43
N VAL A 158 0.79 -0.97 15.85
CA VAL A 158 0.44 -0.87 14.42
C VAL A 158 1.31 0.19 13.73
N ILE A 159 2.01 -0.24 12.68
CA ILE A 159 2.67 0.66 11.72
C ILE A 159 1.80 0.71 10.47
N ALA A 160 1.35 1.89 10.06
CA ALA A 160 0.57 2.04 8.83
C ALA A 160 1.33 2.88 7.79
N VAL A 161 1.44 2.35 6.57
CA VAL A 161 2.20 2.93 5.46
C VAL A 161 1.26 3.39 4.36
N THR A 162 1.33 4.68 4.01
CA THR A 162 0.61 5.27 2.87
C THR A 162 1.54 6.12 1.99
N GLY A 163 1.03 6.63 0.89
CA GLY A 163 1.73 7.44 -0.11
C GLY A 163 1.29 7.07 -1.52
N SER A 164 1.84 7.68 -2.54
CA SER A 164 1.56 7.30 -3.93
C SER A 164 2.39 6.09 -4.34
N ASN A 165 3.70 6.15 -4.17
CA ASN A 165 4.64 5.11 -4.58
C ASN A 165 5.47 4.60 -3.40
N GLY A 166 6.03 3.39 -3.54
CA GLY A 166 6.92 2.80 -2.55
C GLY A 166 6.24 2.13 -1.35
N LYS A 167 4.92 2.26 -1.18
CA LYS A 167 4.17 1.68 -0.04
C LYS A 167 4.51 0.22 0.23
N SER A 168 4.33 -0.64 -0.76
CA SER A 168 4.51 -2.09 -0.58
C SER A 168 5.94 -2.47 -0.27
N THR A 169 6.92 -1.85 -0.94
CA THR A 169 8.34 -2.08 -0.65
C THR A 169 8.67 -1.63 0.78
N THR A 170 8.20 -0.46 1.19
CA THR A 170 8.39 0.05 2.57
C THR A 170 7.73 -0.87 3.60
N THR A 171 6.48 -1.30 3.36
CA THR A 171 5.74 -2.21 4.25
C THR A 171 6.45 -3.55 4.41
N ALA A 172 6.85 -4.16 3.30
CA ALA A 172 7.58 -5.43 3.33
C ALA A 172 8.97 -5.30 3.97
N LEU A 173 9.66 -4.19 3.72
CA LEU A 173 10.98 -3.94 4.32
C LEU A 173 10.87 -3.72 5.84
N ILE A 174 9.84 -3.00 6.32
CA ILE A 174 9.55 -2.87 7.75
C ILE A 174 9.28 -4.24 8.37
N HIS A 175 8.41 -5.04 7.75
CA HIS A 175 8.09 -6.38 8.21
C HIS A 175 9.35 -7.25 8.30
N HIS A 176 10.18 -7.29 7.26
CA HIS A 176 11.42 -8.04 7.24
C HIS A 176 12.42 -7.58 8.32
N ILE A 177 12.54 -6.26 8.56
CA ILE A 177 13.41 -5.75 9.65
C ILE A 177 12.91 -6.24 11.01
N LEU A 178 11.59 -6.28 11.23
CA LEU A 178 10.99 -6.77 12.46
C LEU A 178 11.26 -8.27 12.66
N GLU A 179 11.16 -9.09 11.61
CA GLU A 179 11.51 -10.51 11.63
C GLU A 179 12.98 -10.71 12.00
N VAL A 180 13.91 -9.99 11.34
CA VAL A 180 15.35 -10.05 11.65
C VAL A 180 15.66 -9.58 13.08
N ALA A 181 14.89 -8.62 13.59
CA ALA A 181 14.98 -8.16 14.97
C ALA A 181 14.36 -9.11 16.00
N GLY A 182 13.77 -10.25 15.56
CA GLY A 182 13.11 -11.22 16.43
C GLY A 182 11.79 -10.72 17.06
N ARG A 183 11.15 -9.73 16.44
CA ARG A 183 9.84 -9.22 16.88
C ARG A 183 8.72 -9.99 16.21
N PRO A 184 7.72 -10.48 16.96
CA PRO A 184 6.48 -10.98 16.36
C PRO A 184 5.89 -9.93 15.43
N THR A 185 5.52 -10.33 14.22
CA THR A 185 5.01 -9.37 13.23
C THR A 185 4.10 -10.02 12.22
N GLN A 186 3.10 -9.27 11.77
CA GLN A 186 2.21 -9.64 10.67
C GLN A 186 2.13 -8.49 9.66
N MET A 187 1.91 -8.82 8.38
CA MET A 187 1.75 -7.85 7.30
C MET A 187 0.38 -7.99 6.66
N ALA A 188 -0.35 -6.87 6.53
CA ALA A 188 -1.72 -6.86 6.03
C ALA A 188 -2.10 -5.58 5.26
N GLY A 189 -3.31 -5.56 4.74
CA GLY A 189 -3.91 -4.41 4.05
C GLY A 189 -3.94 -4.57 2.54
N ASN A 190 -3.42 -3.59 1.81
CA ASN A 190 -3.40 -3.62 0.34
C ASN A 190 -2.40 -4.65 -0.23
N ILE A 191 -1.48 -5.14 0.58
CA ILE A 191 -0.62 -6.31 0.31
C ILE A 191 -0.73 -7.32 1.46
N GLY A 192 -0.36 -8.57 1.19
CA GLY A 192 -0.44 -9.62 2.18
C GLY A 192 -1.87 -10.10 2.44
N ARG A 193 -2.21 -10.25 3.71
CA ARG A 193 -3.54 -10.69 4.19
C ARG A 193 -4.52 -9.51 4.26
N GLY A 194 -5.83 -9.76 4.25
CA GLY A 194 -6.84 -8.76 4.64
C GLY A 194 -6.66 -8.39 6.11
N VAL A 195 -6.96 -7.14 6.49
CA VAL A 195 -6.68 -6.65 7.84
C VAL A 195 -7.46 -7.38 8.95
N LEU A 196 -8.64 -7.89 8.64
CA LEU A 196 -9.45 -8.68 9.56
C LEU A 196 -9.16 -10.21 9.47
N ASP A 197 -8.36 -10.62 8.49
CA ASP A 197 -7.99 -12.01 8.20
C ASP A 197 -6.61 -12.38 8.80
N ILE A 198 -6.02 -11.50 9.61
CA ILE A 198 -4.79 -11.79 10.37
C ILE A 198 -5.11 -12.38 11.71
N ASP A 199 -4.09 -12.94 12.36
CA ASP A 199 -4.25 -13.54 13.67
C ASP A 199 -4.50 -12.47 14.74
N PRO A 200 -5.24 -12.77 15.82
CA PRO A 200 -5.37 -11.87 16.96
C PRO A 200 -4.00 -11.47 17.53
N GLY A 201 -3.91 -10.26 18.06
CA GLY A 201 -2.66 -9.72 18.60
C GLY A 201 -2.05 -10.58 19.70
N ILE A 202 -0.72 -10.67 19.69
CA ILE A 202 0.07 -11.31 20.74
C ILE A 202 1.03 -10.30 21.37
N ASP A 203 1.62 -10.67 22.49
CA ASP A 203 2.50 -9.82 23.29
C ASP A 203 3.68 -9.28 22.50
N GLY A 204 3.83 -7.94 22.48
CA GLY A 204 4.90 -7.23 21.76
C GLY A 204 4.86 -7.31 20.25
N GLU A 205 3.78 -7.80 19.65
CA GLU A 205 3.61 -7.89 18.19
C GLU A 205 3.59 -6.50 17.53
N VAL A 206 4.04 -6.46 16.28
CA VAL A 206 3.92 -5.27 15.43
C VAL A 206 3.22 -5.65 14.13
N VAL A 207 2.01 -5.15 13.91
CA VAL A 207 1.31 -5.29 12.63
C VAL A 207 1.71 -4.17 11.69
N VAL A 208 2.11 -4.53 10.47
CA VAL A 208 2.50 -3.57 9.43
C VAL A 208 1.44 -3.54 8.34
N LEU A 209 0.77 -2.39 8.19
CA LEU A 209 -0.32 -2.20 7.24
C LEU A 209 0.11 -1.38 6.04
N GLU A 210 -0.18 -1.88 4.83
CA GLU A 210 -0.20 -1.02 3.63
C GLU A 210 -1.60 -0.47 3.41
N LEU A 211 -1.75 0.87 3.41
CA LEU A 211 -3.04 1.52 3.23
C LEU A 211 -3.08 2.39 1.96
N SER A 212 -4.07 2.13 1.11
CA SER A 212 -4.40 2.97 -0.05
C SER A 212 -5.18 4.21 0.39
N SER A 213 -5.25 5.23 -0.50
CA SER A 213 -6.09 6.40 -0.27
C SER A 213 -7.58 6.07 -0.16
N TYR A 214 -8.06 5.06 -0.88
CA TYR A 214 -9.45 4.60 -0.78
C TYR A 214 -9.79 4.06 0.61
N GLN A 215 -8.83 3.33 1.20
CA GLN A 215 -8.98 2.76 2.54
C GLN A 215 -8.94 3.86 3.61
N THR A 216 -7.98 4.76 3.54
CA THR A 216 -7.86 5.85 4.51
C THR A 216 -9.00 6.88 4.40
N ASP A 217 -9.53 7.12 3.20
CA ASP A 217 -10.61 8.08 2.96
C ASP A 217 -11.93 7.64 3.61
N LEU A 218 -12.25 6.36 3.58
CA LEU A 218 -13.51 5.83 4.08
C LEU A 218 -13.45 5.37 5.56
N ALA A 219 -12.28 4.96 6.05
CA ALA A 219 -12.14 4.45 7.42
C ALA A 219 -12.57 5.47 8.48
N ARG A 220 -13.37 5.04 9.46
CA ARG A 220 -13.85 5.90 10.55
C ARG A 220 -12.95 5.91 11.79
N ALA A 221 -12.01 4.99 11.87
CA ALA A 221 -10.97 4.95 12.89
C ALA A 221 -9.63 4.71 12.23
N LEU A 222 -8.65 5.56 12.53
CA LEU A 222 -7.27 5.48 12.03
C LEU A 222 -6.34 5.89 13.16
N THR A 223 -5.90 4.93 13.96
CA THR A 223 -5.09 5.15 15.17
C THR A 223 -3.84 4.28 15.17
N PRO A 224 -2.95 4.40 14.14
CA PRO A 224 -1.69 3.68 14.16
C PRO A 224 -0.73 4.29 15.21
N ASP A 225 0.13 3.46 15.81
CA ASP A 225 1.21 3.92 16.68
C ASP A 225 2.29 4.66 15.87
N ILE A 226 2.57 4.16 14.65
CA ILE A 226 3.50 4.80 13.72
C ILE A 226 2.83 4.93 12.36
N ALA A 227 2.78 6.15 11.82
CA ALA A 227 2.30 6.41 10.48
C ALA A 227 3.45 6.80 9.55
N VAL A 228 3.46 6.23 8.34
CA VAL A 228 4.47 6.48 7.31
C VAL A 228 3.80 7.07 6.07
N PHE A 229 4.26 8.24 5.65
CA PHE A 229 3.92 8.87 4.38
C PHE A 229 5.15 8.90 3.48
N THR A 230 5.14 8.12 2.40
CA THR A 230 6.33 8.00 1.54
C THR A 230 6.51 9.21 0.63
N ASN A 231 5.51 9.52 -0.19
CA ASN A 231 5.52 10.59 -1.20
C ASN A 231 4.11 10.83 -1.75
N LEU A 232 3.96 11.90 -2.57
CA LEU A 232 2.74 12.21 -3.29
C LEU A 232 3.04 12.49 -4.77
N SER A 233 2.37 11.77 -5.65
CA SER A 233 2.34 12.05 -7.09
C SER A 233 0.92 11.82 -7.62
N PRO A 234 0.50 12.47 -8.73
CA PRO A 234 -0.85 12.34 -9.25
C PRO A 234 -1.24 10.89 -9.53
N ASP A 235 -2.31 10.43 -8.87
CA ASP A 235 -2.94 9.13 -9.10
C ASP A 235 -4.38 9.18 -8.58
N HIS A 236 -5.29 8.42 -9.18
CA HIS A 236 -6.68 8.28 -8.72
C HIS A 236 -7.44 9.61 -8.50
N LEU A 237 -7.13 10.66 -9.29
CA LEU A 237 -7.66 12.01 -9.09
C LEU A 237 -9.18 12.08 -9.31
N ASP A 238 -9.73 11.25 -10.19
CA ASP A 238 -11.16 11.07 -10.43
C ASP A 238 -11.91 10.60 -9.17
N ARG A 239 -11.29 9.74 -8.37
CA ARG A 239 -11.86 9.16 -7.14
C ARG A 239 -11.78 10.10 -5.93
N HIS A 240 -10.94 11.12 -5.98
CA HIS A 240 -10.68 12.06 -4.87
C HIS A 240 -11.01 13.52 -5.21
N ASN A 241 -11.63 13.78 -6.37
CA ASN A 241 -11.87 15.15 -6.83
C ASN A 241 -10.59 16.01 -6.89
N GLY A 242 -9.51 15.44 -7.44
CA GLY A 242 -8.23 16.10 -7.65
C GLY A 242 -7.18 15.86 -6.55
N MET A 243 -6.03 16.53 -6.70
CA MET A 243 -4.86 16.36 -5.80
C MET A 243 -5.15 16.70 -4.35
N GLY A 244 -5.95 17.75 -4.10
CA GLY A 244 -6.29 18.17 -2.74
C GLY A 244 -7.05 17.11 -1.95
N GLY A 245 -8.05 16.47 -2.57
CA GLY A 245 -8.79 15.35 -1.97
C GLY A 245 -7.92 14.11 -1.81
N TYR A 246 -7.07 13.82 -2.79
CA TYR A 246 -6.14 12.69 -2.71
C TYR A 246 -5.13 12.84 -1.56
N PHE A 247 -4.59 14.05 -1.36
CA PHE A 247 -3.73 14.36 -0.22
C PHE A 247 -4.51 14.29 1.10
N ALA A 248 -5.71 14.88 1.15
CA ALA A 248 -6.55 14.88 2.35
C ALA A 248 -6.88 13.44 2.81
N ALA A 249 -7.23 12.55 1.88
CA ALA A 249 -7.49 11.15 2.17
C ALA A 249 -6.30 10.45 2.87
N LYS A 250 -5.07 10.68 2.39
CA LYS A 250 -3.86 10.10 3.00
C LYS A 250 -3.50 10.76 4.34
N ARG A 251 -3.71 12.10 4.43
CA ARG A 251 -3.42 12.87 5.64
C ARG A 251 -4.26 12.42 6.83
N ARG A 252 -5.45 11.84 6.62
CA ARG A 252 -6.30 11.31 7.71
C ARG A 252 -5.56 10.34 8.62
N LEU A 253 -4.62 9.56 8.09
CA LEU A 253 -3.79 8.64 8.88
C LEU A 253 -2.95 9.34 9.96
N PHE A 254 -2.75 10.65 9.83
CA PHE A 254 -1.92 11.48 10.71
C PHE A 254 -2.73 12.45 11.59
N ALA A 255 -4.01 12.62 11.28
CA ALA A 255 -4.85 13.65 11.90
C ALA A 255 -5.78 13.09 12.98
N GLU A 256 -6.35 11.91 12.77
CA GLU A 256 -7.35 11.32 13.66
C GLU A 256 -6.66 10.49 14.75
N GLY A 257 -6.61 11.00 15.98
CA GLY A 257 -5.92 10.36 17.11
C GLY A 257 -4.40 10.50 17.09
N GLY A 258 -3.82 10.82 15.95
CA GLY A 258 -2.40 11.05 15.71
C GLY A 258 -1.48 9.88 16.11
N PRO A 259 -0.46 9.55 15.32
CA PRO A 259 0.51 8.55 15.69
C PRO A 259 1.50 9.05 16.76
N ASP A 260 2.05 8.14 17.57
CA ASP A 260 3.18 8.43 18.46
C ASP A 260 4.40 8.92 17.67
N ARG A 261 4.56 8.38 16.44
CA ARG A 261 5.62 8.76 15.49
C ARG A 261 5.06 8.89 14.09
N ALA A 262 5.41 10.00 13.43
CA ALA A 262 5.10 10.27 12.03
C ALA A 262 6.38 10.26 11.19
N VAL A 263 6.51 9.33 10.24
CA VAL A 263 7.62 9.27 9.29
C VAL A 263 7.13 9.87 7.97
N ILE A 264 7.70 11.01 7.56
CA ILE A 264 7.13 11.81 6.48
C ILE A 264 8.19 12.13 5.43
N GLY A 265 7.94 11.70 4.17
CA GLY A 265 8.70 12.10 3.00
C GLY A 265 8.53 13.60 2.72
N VAL A 266 9.65 14.33 2.64
CA VAL A 266 9.67 15.79 2.49
C VAL A 266 10.30 16.24 1.16
N ASP A 267 10.37 15.36 0.19
CA ASP A 267 10.84 15.70 -1.15
C ASP A 267 9.81 16.56 -1.90
N GLU A 268 8.49 16.35 -1.64
CA GLU A 268 7.38 17.12 -2.20
C GLU A 268 6.82 18.13 -1.18
N VAL A 269 6.16 19.19 -1.69
CA VAL A 269 5.64 20.31 -0.89
C VAL A 269 4.56 19.88 0.11
N GLU A 270 3.73 18.90 -0.23
CA GLU A 270 2.67 18.37 0.63
C GLU A 270 3.24 17.64 1.85
N GLY A 271 4.32 16.88 1.66
CA GLY A 271 5.04 16.22 2.75
C GLY A 271 5.71 17.23 3.67
N GLN A 272 6.35 18.26 3.11
CA GLN A 272 6.93 19.38 3.90
C GLN A 272 5.86 20.08 4.73
N PHE A 273 4.72 20.40 4.10
CA PHE A 273 3.59 21.04 4.78
C PHE A 273 3.09 20.17 5.95
N MET A 274 2.87 18.89 5.72
CA MET A 274 2.37 17.96 6.75
C MET A 274 3.39 17.82 7.91
N ALA A 275 4.67 17.63 7.59
CA ALA A 275 5.73 17.52 8.59
C ALA A 275 5.87 18.80 9.45
N ASN A 276 5.70 19.97 8.84
CA ASN A 276 5.75 21.25 9.55
C ASN A 276 4.50 21.49 10.41
N GLN A 277 3.32 21.06 9.97
CA GLN A 277 2.10 21.15 10.78
C GLN A 277 2.12 20.24 12.01
N MET A 278 2.74 19.06 11.91
CA MET A 278 2.76 18.09 13.00
C MET A 278 3.87 18.35 14.02
N ALA A 279 4.94 19.03 13.61
CA ALA A 279 6.06 19.32 14.50
C ALA A 279 5.74 20.49 15.44
N GLU A 280 5.82 20.25 16.75
CA GLU A 280 5.61 21.27 17.79
C GLU A 280 6.86 22.13 18.05
N GLY A 281 7.93 21.90 17.30
CA GLY A 281 9.17 22.67 17.39
C GLY A 281 10.33 21.97 16.69
N ALA A 282 11.49 22.65 16.61
CA ALA A 282 12.67 22.15 15.91
C ALA A 282 13.29 20.89 16.53
N GLN A 283 12.94 20.56 17.77
CA GLN A 283 13.46 19.41 18.52
C GLN A 283 12.41 18.31 18.75
N ASP A 284 11.24 18.42 18.11
CA ASP A 284 10.18 17.43 18.23
C ASP A 284 10.58 16.13 17.54
N ASP A 285 10.84 15.10 18.34
CA ASP A 285 11.19 13.76 17.88
C ASP A 285 9.98 12.94 17.38
N ARG A 286 8.74 13.46 17.50
CA ARG A 286 7.53 12.81 17.00
C ARG A 286 7.52 12.72 15.48
N VAL A 287 8.09 13.73 14.80
CA VAL A 287 8.19 13.77 13.34
C VAL A 287 9.58 13.37 12.88
N ILE A 288 9.66 12.29 12.12
CA ILE A 288 10.87 11.82 11.44
C ILE A 288 10.78 12.20 9.97
N ARG A 289 11.53 13.19 9.54
CA ARG A 289 11.58 13.62 8.14
C ARG A 289 12.47 12.70 7.32
N ILE A 290 11.97 12.25 6.16
CA ILE A 290 12.77 11.43 5.25
C ILE A 290 12.91 12.06 3.87
N SER A 291 14.06 11.85 3.22
CA SER A 291 14.35 12.33 1.86
C SER A 291 15.33 11.42 1.13
N SER A 292 15.19 11.33 -0.19
CA SER A 292 16.22 10.79 -1.09
C SER A 292 16.83 11.84 -2.02
N GLY A 293 16.30 13.05 -2.02
CA GLY A 293 16.77 14.19 -2.82
C GLY A 293 17.58 15.23 -2.04
N GLN A 294 17.27 15.40 -0.77
CA GLN A 294 17.79 16.50 0.06
C GLN A 294 18.62 16.00 1.24
N LYS A 295 19.59 16.81 1.66
CA LYS A 295 20.31 16.62 2.92
C LYS A 295 19.50 17.28 4.03
N LEU A 296 19.12 16.51 5.04
CA LEU A 296 18.27 16.95 6.16
C LEU A 296 19.10 17.01 7.46
N GLU A 297 20.01 17.96 7.55
CA GLU A 297 20.80 18.21 8.75
C GLU A 297 20.13 19.27 9.63
N GLY A 298 19.91 18.97 10.90
CA GLY A 298 19.24 19.88 11.83
C GLY A 298 19.04 19.25 13.20
N PHE A 299 18.32 19.95 14.10
CA PHE A 299 18.07 19.46 15.46
C PHE A 299 16.98 18.39 15.51
N GLY A 300 16.02 18.41 14.58
CA GLY A 300 14.96 17.41 14.49
C GLY A 300 15.50 16.04 14.10
N TRP A 301 14.62 15.04 14.16
CA TRP A 301 14.96 13.70 13.71
C TRP A 301 14.73 13.56 12.20
N SER A 302 15.77 13.17 11.49
CA SER A 302 15.69 12.97 10.04
C SER A 302 16.50 11.77 9.59
N VAL A 303 16.06 11.17 8.47
CA VAL A 303 16.74 10.07 7.79
C VAL A 303 16.75 10.38 6.30
N PHE A 304 17.91 10.45 5.68
CA PHE A 304 18.00 10.78 4.27
C PHE A 304 19.05 9.95 3.55
N ALA A 305 18.85 9.74 2.25
CA ALA A 305 19.82 9.04 1.41
C ALA A 305 20.47 9.99 0.40
N ARG A 306 21.80 10.03 0.36
CA ARG A 306 22.59 10.76 -0.65
C ARG A 306 23.75 9.93 -1.16
N LYS A 307 23.92 9.93 -2.49
CA LYS A 307 24.99 9.18 -3.15
C LYS A 307 25.05 7.71 -2.73
N GLY A 308 23.88 7.12 -2.43
CA GLY A 308 23.76 5.73 -1.99
C GLY A 308 24.02 5.47 -0.50
N PHE A 309 24.24 6.51 0.30
CA PHE A 309 24.38 6.37 1.76
C PHE A 309 23.12 6.88 2.47
N LEU A 310 22.48 6.04 3.27
CA LEU A 310 21.48 6.43 4.24
C LEU A 310 22.17 7.03 5.46
N SER A 311 21.68 8.16 5.95
CA SER A 311 22.18 8.85 7.14
C SER A 311 21.02 9.19 8.08
N GLU A 312 21.17 8.82 9.37
CA GLU A 312 20.28 9.27 10.44
C GLU A 312 20.90 10.50 11.13
N TRP A 313 20.13 11.58 11.21
CA TRP A 313 20.48 12.79 11.98
C TRP A 313 19.48 13.04 13.08
N ARG A 314 19.99 13.36 14.27
CA ARG A 314 19.15 13.66 15.44
C ARG A 314 19.90 14.58 16.39
N LYS A 315 19.24 15.61 16.88
CA LYS A 315 19.83 16.61 17.83
C LYS A 315 21.13 17.22 17.29
N GLY A 316 21.13 17.59 16.01
CA GLY A 316 22.24 18.28 15.35
C GLY A 316 23.47 17.43 15.02
N ARG A 317 23.39 16.09 15.12
CA ARG A 317 24.52 15.20 14.81
C ARG A 317 24.08 13.97 14.04
N GLN A 318 25.00 13.42 13.27
CA GLN A 318 24.84 12.13 12.62
C GLN A 318 24.89 11.01 13.67
N VAL A 319 23.87 10.16 13.68
CA VAL A 319 23.73 9.02 14.61
C VAL A 319 24.18 7.73 13.96
N ALA A 320 23.86 7.57 12.65
CA ALA A 320 24.21 6.37 11.89
C ALA A 320 24.42 6.69 10.40
N SER A 321 25.14 5.82 9.70
CA SER A 321 25.25 5.79 8.25
C SER A 321 25.28 4.36 7.76
N ILE A 322 24.53 4.04 6.69
CA ILE A 322 24.46 2.71 6.06
C ILE A 322 24.72 2.87 4.56
N ASP A 323 25.57 2.02 3.97
CA ASP A 323 25.83 1.98 2.53
C ASP A 323 24.76 1.15 1.81
N LEU A 324 23.84 1.80 1.10
CA LEU A 324 22.79 1.14 0.35
C LEU A 324 23.24 0.66 -1.04
N ARG A 325 24.43 1.05 -1.52
CA ARG A 325 24.93 0.65 -2.85
C ARG A 325 25.26 -0.84 -2.89
N SER A 326 25.55 -1.42 -1.73
CA SER A 326 25.81 -2.85 -1.54
C SER A 326 24.53 -3.69 -1.32
N VAL A 327 23.33 -3.09 -1.42
CA VAL A 327 22.04 -3.77 -1.24
C VAL A 327 21.36 -3.96 -2.61
N PRO A 328 21.51 -5.12 -3.27
CA PRO A 328 21.04 -5.32 -4.64
C PRO A 328 19.50 -5.24 -4.80
N SER A 329 18.76 -5.56 -3.73
CA SER A 329 17.28 -5.54 -3.72
C SER A 329 16.68 -4.14 -3.60
N LEU A 330 17.50 -3.10 -3.35
CA LEU A 330 17.05 -1.72 -3.19
C LEU A 330 17.73 -0.76 -4.20
N PRO A 331 17.67 -1.02 -5.51
CA PRO A 331 18.31 -0.19 -6.51
C PRO A 331 17.58 1.14 -6.70
N GLY A 332 18.33 2.22 -6.94
CA GLY A 332 17.82 3.53 -7.33
C GLY A 332 17.31 4.40 -6.17
N ALA A 333 17.20 5.70 -6.42
CA ALA A 333 16.85 6.70 -5.41
C ALA A 333 15.48 6.45 -4.75
N HIS A 334 14.50 5.96 -5.51
CA HIS A 334 13.18 5.65 -4.99
C HIS A 334 13.20 4.52 -3.95
N ASN A 335 14.03 3.48 -4.12
CA ASN A 335 14.20 2.43 -3.12
C ASN A 335 15.04 2.93 -1.94
N HIS A 336 15.96 3.87 -2.16
CA HIS A 336 16.63 4.54 -1.04
C HIS A 336 15.67 5.37 -0.19
N GLN A 337 14.62 6.00 -0.80
CA GLN A 337 13.54 6.65 -0.06
C GLN A 337 12.74 5.63 0.76
N ASN A 338 12.39 4.47 0.15
CA ASN A 338 11.71 3.38 0.86
C ASN A 338 12.54 2.85 2.04
N ALA A 339 13.86 2.73 1.87
CA ALA A 339 14.78 2.36 2.94
C ALA A 339 14.82 3.40 4.07
N CYS A 340 14.84 4.70 3.74
CA CYS A 340 14.76 5.77 4.74
C CYS A 340 13.42 5.72 5.50
N ALA A 341 12.32 5.44 4.82
CA ALA A 341 11.00 5.32 5.43
C ALA A 341 10.91 4.13 6.39
N ALA A 342 11.37 2.95 5.94
CA ALA A 342 11.40 1.75 6.76
C ALA A 342 12.34 1.92 7.96
N TYR A 343 13.53 2.45 7.73
CA TYR A 343 14.50 2.78 8.78
C TYR A 343 13.86 3.68 9.85
N GLY A 344 13.27 4.82 9.44
CA GLY A 344 12.63 5.75 10.36
C GLY A 344 11.52 5.11 11.21
N ALA A 345 10.68 4.28 10.58
CA ALA A 345 9.59 3.59 11.27
C ALA A 345 10.10 2.64 12.37
N VAL A 346 11.03 1.76 12.04
CA VAL A 346 11.54 0.77 13.01
C VAL A 346 12.47 1.39 14.05
N ARG A 347 13.16 2.50 13.71
CA ARG A 347 13.89 3.31 14.70
C ARG A 347 12.94 3.92 15.73
N GLY A 348 11.72 4.29 15.30
CA GLY A 348 10.64 4.71 16.19
C GLY A 348 10.25 3.66 17.24
N LEU A 349 10.45 2.38 16.95
CA LEU A 349 10.28 1.24 17.88
C LEU A 349 11.54 0.91 18.68
N GLY A 350 12.65 1.65 18.50
CA GLY A 350 13.91 1.43 19.22
C GLY A 350 14.85 0.39 18.61
N ILE A 351 14.58 -0.12 17.39
CA ILE A 351 15.48 -1.09 16.74
C ILE A 351 16.80 -0.40 16.35
N GLY A 352 17.92 -1.04 16.69
CA GLY A 352 19.25 -0.48 16.50
C GLY A 352 19.69 -0.46 15.02
N PRO A 353 20.54 0.53 14.60
CA PRO A 353 20.99 0.67 13.21
C PRO A 353 21.67 -0.56 12.64
N LYS A 354 22.45 -1.31 13.44
CA LYS A 354 23.15 -2.51 12.99
C LYS A 354 22.21 -3.65 12.59
N VAL A 355 21.10 -3.83 13.33
CA VAL A 355 20.07 -4.83 13.00
C VAL A 355 19.37 -4.45 11.71
N ILE A 356 19.08 -3.16 11.51
CA ILE A 356 18.44 -2.65 10.30
C ILE A 356 19.38 -2.85 9.08
N GLU A 357 20.67 -2.58 9.22
CA GLU A 357 21.65 -2.81 8.16
C GLU A 357 21.72 -4.29 7.75
N GLN A 358 21.77 -5.22 8.73
CA GLN A 358 21.71 -6.66 8.48
C GLN A 358 20.42 -7.03 7.70
N ALA A 359 19.29 -6.49 8.12
CA ALA A 359 18.00 -6.72 7.45
C ALA A 359 17.98 -6.19 6.01
N PHE A 360 18.57 -5.02 5.74
CA PHE A 360 18.67 -4.51 4.37
C PHE A 360 19.44 -5.48 3.46
N HIS A 361 20.55 -6.03 3.94
CA HIS A 361 21.35 -6.98 3.16
C HIS A 361 20.67 -8.34 2.95
N SER A 362 19.81 -8.77 3.85
CA SER A 362 19.06 -10.04 3.74
C SER A 362 17.69 -9.87 3.06
N PHE A 363 17.24 -8.64 2.76
CA PHE A 363 15.97 -8.39 2.11
C PHE A 363 15.98 -8.82 0.65
N ALA A 364 15.19 -9.81 0.30
CA ALA A 364 15.11 -10.34 -1.07
C ALA A 364 14.35 -9.43 -2.06
N GLY A 365 13.72 -8.36 -1.58
CA GLY A 365 12.78 -7.55 -2.38
C GLY A 365 11.39 -8.16 -2.45
N LEU A 366 10.51 -7.50 -3.20
CA LEU A 366 9.17 -8.01 -3.48
C LEU A 366 9.13 -8.60 -4.90
N PRO A 367 8.42 -9.72 -5.11
CA PRO A 367 8.14 -10.21 -6.46
C PRO A 367 7.54 -9.08 -7.32
N HIS A 368 7.96 -9.03 -8.59
CA HIS A 368 7.47 -8.08 -9.59
C HIS A 368 7.71 -6.58 -9.28
N ARG A 369 8.64 -6.25 -8.37
CA ARG A 369 9.04 -4.88 -8.02
C ARG A 369 10.55 -4.75 -7.99
N SER A 370 11.12 -4.28 -9.08
CA SER A 370 12.58 -4.20 -9.30
C SER A 370 13.29 -5.50 -8.90
N GLN A 371 12.60 -6.65 -9.06
CA GLN A 371 13.03 -7.97 -8.65
C GLN A 371 14.17 -8.44 -9.56
N LEU A 372 15.33 -8.71 -8.99
CA LEU A 372 16.40 -9.40 -9.71
C LEU A 372 15.99 -10.88 -9.91
N VAL A 373 15.78 -11.28 -11.16
CA VAL A 373 15.40 -12.65 -11.52
C VAL A 373 16.63 -13.53 -11.72
N GLY A 374 17.69 -12.96 -12.26
CA GLY A 374 18.95 -13.63 -12.47
C GLY A 374 19.94 -12.79 -13.27
N GLU A 375 21.14 -13.36 -13.48
CA GLU A 375 22.22 -12.73 -14.22
C GLU A 375 22.89 -13.77 -15.14
N ARG A 376 23.27 -13.35 -16.36
CA ARG A 376 24.00 -14.16 -17.32
C ARG A 376 24.95 -13.28 -18.11
N ALA A 377 26.24 -13.64 -18.17
CA ALA A 377 27.27 -12.92 -18.92
C ALA A 377 27.28 -11.41 -18.60
N GLY A 378 27.14 -11.02 -17.31
CA GLY A 378 27.08 -9.65 -16.86
C GLY A 378 25.79 -8.90 -17.15
N VAL A 379 24.80 -9.54 -17.83
CA VAL A 379 23.46 -8.99 -18.07
C VAL A 379 22.53 -9.39 -16.92
N ARG A 380 21.93 -8.40 -16.25
CA ARG A 380 20.93 -8.61 -15.20
C ARG A 380 19.52 -8.57 -15.75
N PHE A 381 18.65 -9.43 -15.29
CA PHE A 381 17.23 -9.50 -15.65
C PHE A 381 16.37 -9.01 -14.48
N ILE A 382 15.67 -7.91 -14.67
CA ILE A 382 14.91 -7.21 -13.63
C ILE A 382 13.41 -7.22 -13.98
N ASN A 383 12.61 -7.78 -13.06
CA ASN A 383 11.16 -7.80 -13.17
C ASN A 383 10.54 -6.67 -12.34
N ASP A 384 10.01 -5.68 -13.02
CA ASP A 384 9.17 -4.62 -12.43
C ASP A 384 7.80 -4.57 -13.10
N SER A 385 7.15 -5.74 -13.24
CA SER A 385 5.82 -5.85 -13.84
C SER A 385 4.76 -4.99 -13.14
N LYS A 386 5.00 -4.59 -11.89
CA LYS A 386 4.14 -3.67 -11.13
C LYS A 386 4.23 -2.21 -11.60
N ALA A 387 5.20 -1.83 -12.41
CA ALA A 387 5.29 -0.51 -13.03
C ALA A 387 4.21 -0.31 -14.10
N THR A 388 2.95 -0.27 -13.68
CA THR A 388 1.75 -0.22 -14.54
C THR A 388 1.32 1.19 -14.94
N ASN A 389 2.13 2.20 -14.65
CA ASN A 389 1.92 3.59 -15.05
C ASN A 389 3.24 4.28 -15.36
N VAL A 390 3.15 5.45 -15.99
CA VAL A 390 4.29 6.26 -16.44
C VAL A 390 5.23 6.64 -15.30
N ASP A 391 4.71 7.08 -14.15
CA ASP A 391 5.53 7.51 -13.00
C ASP A 391 6.35 6.35 -12.42
N SER A 392 5.76 5.17 -12.28
CA SER A 392 6.48 3.98 -11.82
C SER A 392 7.53 3.52 -12.82
N ALA A 393 7.22 3.54 -14.12
CA ALA A 393 8.17 3.18 -15.17
C ALA A 393 9.33 4.19 -15.25
N ALA A 394 9.07 5.50 -15.08
CA ALA A 394 10.12 6.53 -15.01
C ALA A 394 11.12 6.24 -13.88
N LYS A 395 10.64 5.84 -12.71
CA LYS A 395 11.50 5.46 -11.58
C LYS A 395 12.34 4.22 -11.85
N ALA A 396 11.75 3.23 -12.53
CA ALA A 396 12.46 2.02 -12.94
C ALA A 396 13.56 2.33 -13.97
N LEU A 397 13.28 3.18 -14.96
CA LEU A 397 14.25 3.60 -15.98
C LEU A 397 15.42 4.41 -15.38
N GLN A 398 15.18 5.19 -14.33
CA GLN A 398 16.23 5.96 -13.64
C GLN A 398 17.13 5.10 -12.73
N ALA A 399 16.74 3.86 -12.44
CA ALA A 399 17.47 3.00 -11.51
C ALA A 399 18.73 2.38 -12.13
N PHE A 400 18.86 2.36 -13.46
CA PHE A 400 19.94 1.67 -14.16
C PHE A 400 20.52 2.53 -15.27
N PRO A 401 21.84 2.44 -15.54
CA PRO A 401 22.52 3.30 -16.52
C PRO A 401 22.38 2.86 -17.97
N LYS A 402 22.13 1.55 -18.24
CA LYS A 402 21.96 0.97 -19.57
C LYS A 402 20.87 -0.09 -19.57
N ILE A 403 19.84 0.10 -20.37
CA ILE A 403 18.60 -0.67 -20.28
C ILE A 403 18.17 -1.20 -21.64
N ARG A 404 17.89 -2.50 -21.72
CA ARG A 404 17.05 -3.17 -22.71
C ARG A 404 15.63 -3.22 -22.13
N TRP A 405 14.76 -2.32 -22.58
CA TRP A 405 13.48 -2.06 -21.93
C TRP A 405 12.34 -2.84 -22.56
N ILE A 406 11.64 -3.69 -21.76
CA ILE A 406 10.41 -4.36 -22.19
C ILE A 406 9.22 -3.54 -21.66
N ALA A 407 8.39 -3.01 -22.58
CA ALA A 407 7.27 -2.12 -22.28
C ALA A 407 6.01 -2.51 -23.04
N GLY A 408 4.85 -2.09 -22.52
CA GLY A 408 3.56 -2.29 -23.17
C GLY A 408 2.56 -3.11 -22.38
N GLY A 409 1.42 -3.34 -22.99
CA GLY A 409 0.21 -3.86 -22.40
C GLY A 409 -0.98 -2.99 -22.77
N LEU A 410 -1.96 -2.84 -21.88
CA LEU A 410 -3.09 -1.91 -22.03
C LEU A 410 -2.69 -0.54 -21.46
N GLY A 411 -2.36 0.40 -22.35
CA GLY A 411 -1.96 1.77 -21.99
C GLY A 411 -3.08 2.55 -21.31
N LYS A 412 -2.71 3.57 -20.55
CA LYS A 412 -3.63 4.55 -19.99
C LYS A 412 -3.71 5.79 -20.90
N ASP A 413 -4.75 6.61 -20.69
CA ASP A 413 -4.88 7.90 -21.36
C ASP A 413 -3.61 8.75 -21.17
N GLY A 414 -3.13 9.36 -22.26
CA GLY A 414 -1.90 10.15 -22.26
C GLY A 414 -0.62 9.40 -22.69
N GLY A 415 -0.69 8.07 -22.91
CA GLY A 415 0.43 7.26 -23.44
C GLY A 415 1.68 7.30 -22.55
N ILE A 416 2.88 7.24 -23.18
CA ILE A 416 4.18 7.24 -22.51
C ILE A 416 5.01 8.51 -22.75
N LYS A 417 4.44 9.58 -23.27
CA LYS A 417 5.15 10.86 -23.52
C LYS A 417 5.90 11.40 -22.29
N GLY A 418 5.35 11.16 -21.10
CA GLY A 418 6.00 11.51 -19.83
C GLY A 418 7.33 10.79 -19.57
N LEU A 419 7.65 9.72 -20.30
CA LEU A 419 8.91 8.97 -20.16
C LEU A 419 10.04 9.52 -21.03
N VAL A 420 9.76 10.38 -22.02
CA VAL A 420 10.78 10.92 -22.94
C VAL A 420 12.02 11.48 -22.23
N PRO A 421 11.91 12.22 -21.11
CA PRO A 421 13.08 12.72 -20.39
C PRO A 421 13.97 11.63 -19.77
N PHE A 422 13.47 10.39 -19.64
CA PHE A 422 14.14 9.27 -18.97
C PHE A 422 14.65 8.20 -19.94
N LEU A 423 14.45 8.39 -21.26
CA LEU A 423 14.85 7.40 -22.28
C LEU A 423 16.36 7.38 -22.56
N GLY A 424 17.13 8.33 -22.04
CA GLY A 424 18.58 8.42 -22.27
C GLY A 424 19.39 7.19 -21.82
N ALA A 425 18.85 6.38 -20.89
CA ALA A 425 19.46 5.12 -20.44
C ALA A 425 18.98 3.91 -21.29
N VAL A 426 17.99 4.08 -22.17
CA VAL A 426 17.38 2.98 -22.93
C VAL A 426 18.16 2.75 -24.22
N SER A 427 18.88 1.64 -24.28
CA SER A 427 19.61 1.22 -25.50
C SER A 427 18.64 0.78 -26.60
N LYS A 428 17.58 0.04 -26.25
CA LYS A 428 16.49 -0.36 -27.16
C LYS A 428 15.25 -0.76 -26.35
N ALA A 429 14.05 -0.44 -26.86
CA ALA A 429 12.78 -0.85 -26.31
C ALA A 429 12.18 -2.03 -27.09
N TYR A 430 11.59 -2.98 -26.37
CA TYR A 430 10.90 -4.16 -26.88
C TYR A 430 9.45 -4.10 -26.47
N LEU A 431 8.56 -3.85 -27.45
CA LEU A 431 7.18 -3.45 -27.20
C LEU A 431 6.23 -4.63 -27.30
N ILE A 432 5.37 -4.81 -26.29
CA ILE A 432 4.41 -5.91 -26.18
C ILE A 432 2.97 -5.42 -26.03
N GLY A 433 2.03 -6.27 -26.38
CA GLY A 433 0.60 -6.07 -26.11
C GLY A 433 -0.07 -4.98 -26.93
N HIS A 434 -1.27 -4.60 -26.49
CA HIS A 434 -2.20 -3.75 -27.24
C HIS A 434 -1.61 -2.38 -27.64
N SER A 435 -0.89 -1.73 -26.74
CA SER A 435 -0.36 -0.38 -26.93
C SER A 435 1.03 -0.34 -27.60
N ALA A 436 1.56 -1.46 -28.08
CA ALA A 436 2.90 -1.52 -28.66
C ALA A 436 3.11 -0.52 -29.82
N ARG A 437 2.11 -0.37 -30.70
CA ARG A 437 2.18 0.55 -31.85
C ARG A 437 2.11 2.01 -31.43
N ASP A 438 1.27 2.35 -30.46
CA ASP A 438 1.15 3.72 -29.95
C ASP A 438 2.42 4.11 -29.21
N PHE A 439 3.00 3.22 -28.40
CA PHE A 439 4.26 3.44 -27.73
C PHE A 439 5.42 3.63 -28.71
N ALA A 440 5.46 2.87 -29.82
CA ALA A 440 6.46 3.02 -30.86
C ALA A 440 6.45 4.44 -31.47
N LEU A 441 5.26 5.01 -31.68
CA LEU A 441 5.11 6.39 -32.19
C LEU A 441 5.60 7.45 -31.19
N GLU A 442 5.47 7.19 -29.88
CA GLU A 442 5.82 8.11 -28.82
C GLU A 442 7.30 8.05 -28.40
N LEU A 443 8.02 6.98 -28.77
CA LEU A 443 9.44 6.79 -28.47
C LEU A 443 10.38 7.65 -29.32
N GLY A 444 9.88 8.23 -30.41
CA GLY A 444 10.67 9.07 -31.32
C GLY A 444 11.88 8.30 -31.87
N ASP A 445 13.08 8.88 -31.73
CA ASP A 445 14.33 8.31 -32.23
C ASP A 445 14.89 7.16 -31.35
N THR A 446 14.26 6.83 -30.23
CA THR A 446 14.70 5.72 -29.37
C THR A 446 14.57 4.39 -30.13
N PRO A 447 15.64 3.60 -30.27
CA PRO A 447 15.57 2.30 -30.95
C PRO A 447 14.49 1.41 -30.31
N HIS A 448 13.64 0.83 -31.14
CA HIS A 448 12.57 -0.05 -30.64
C HIS A 448 12.22 -1.17 -31.61
N GLU A 449 11.56 -2.20 -31.09
CA GLU A 449 11.03 -3.35 -31.86
C GLU A 449 9.66 -3.74 -31.32
N ILE A 450 8.67 -3.95 -32.19
CA ILE A 450 7.37 -4.47 -31.80
C ILE A 450 7.46 -6.01 -31.75
N CYS A 451 7.45 -6.54 -30.56
CA CYS A 451 7.59 -7.97 -30.28
C CYS A 451 6.25 -8.67 -30.07
N GLU A 452 5.18 -7.91 -29.83
CA GLU A 452 3.80 -8.37 -29.55
C GLU A 452 3.65 -9.18 -28.26
N THR A 453 4.54 -10.17 -28.00
CA THR A 453 4.44 -11.08 -26.83
C THR A 453 5.69 -11.06 -25.96
N MET A 454 5.56 -11.52 -24.71
CA MET A 454 6.65 -11.55 -23.71
C MET A 454 7.79 -12.47 -24.14
N ASP A 455 7.50 -13.63 -24.72
CA ASP A 455 8.53 -14.60 -25.15
C ASP A 455 9.45 -14.02 -26.21
N VAL A 456 8.88 -13.36 -27.22
CA VAL A 456 9.66 -12.69 -28.27
C VAL A 456 10.48 -11.55 -27.69
N ALA A 457 9.87 -10.72 -26.84
CA ALA A 457 10.56 -9.56 -26.21
C ALA A 457 11.75 -10.00 -25.34
N VAL A 458 11.56 -11.02 -24.48
CA VAL A 458 12.64 -11.52 -23.60
C VAL A 458 13.75 -12.18 -24.44
N ALA A 459 13.40 -13.00 -25.46
CA ALA A 459 14.39 -13.63 -26.31
C ALA A 459 15.23 -12.60 -27.11
N ARG A 460 14.59 -11.57 -27.69
CA ARG A 460 15.26 -10.49 -28.42
C ARG A 460 16.13 -9.64 -27.50
N ALA A 461 15.59 -9.18 -26.39
CA ALA A 461 16.34 -8.37 -25.43
C ALA A 461 17.57 -9.13 -24.88
N ALA A 462 17.42 -10.41 -24.56
CA ALA A 462 18.52 -11.22 -24.04
C ALA A 462 19.60 -11.50 -25.11
N ALA A 463 19.22 -11.68 -26.38
CA ALA A 463 20.15 -11.96 -27.46
C ALA A 463 20.99 -10.73 -27.88
N GLU A 464 20.43 -9.52 -27.67
CA GLU A 464 21.08 -8.25 -28.04
C GLU A 464 21.76 -7.56 -26.86
N ALA A 465 21.53 -8.03 -25.61
CA ALA A 465 22.09 -7.40 -24.42
C ALA A 465 23.60 -7.66 -24.30
N GLU A 466 24.30 -6.61 -23.88
CA GLU A 466 25.75 -6.62 -23.68
C GLU A 466 26.10 -6.62 -22.17
N ASP A 467 27.35 -6.96 -21.84
CA ASP A 467 27.85 -6.91 -20.48
C ASP A 467 27.59 -5.54 -19.80
N GLY A 468 27.08 -5.56 -18.59
CA GLY A 468 26.71 -4.38 -17.81
C GLY A 468 25.33 -3.81 -18.14
N GLU A 469 24.61 -4.32 -19.14
CA GLU A 469 23.22 -3.92 -19.43
C GLU A 469 22.21 -4.63 -18.52
N VAL A 470 21.01 -4.06 -18.44
CA VAL A 470 19.87 -4.61 -17.70
C VAL A 470 18.72 -4.87 -18.67
N VAL A 471 18.25 -6.10 -18.75
CA VAL A 471 16.94 -6.40 -19.36
C VAL A 471 15.86 -6.12 -18.32
N LEU A 472 15.11 -5.04 -18.53
CA LEU A 472 14.14 -4.51 -17.58
C LEU A 472 12.72 -4.66 -18.11
N LEU A 473 11.88 -5.43 -17.43
CA LEU A 473 10.43 -5.36 -17.59
C LEU A 473 9.87 -4.23 -16.73
N ALA A 474 9.50 -3.11 -17.33
CA ALA A 474 8.82 -1.98 -16.67
C ALA A 474 7.73 -1.45 -17.61
N PRO A 475 6.55 -2.07 -17.63
CA PRO A 475 5.60 -2.02 -18.74
C PRO A 475 4.99 -0.65 -19.04
N ALA A 476 4.91 0.28 -18.08
CA ALA A 476 4.19 1.56 -18.16
C ALA A 476 2.68 1.42 -18.48
N ALA A 477 2.15 0.20 -18.49
CA ALA A 477 0.79 -0.16 -18.89
C ALA A 477 0.22 -1.28 -18.02
N ALA A 478 -1.11 -1.35 -17.93
CA ALA A 478 -1.81 -2.47 -17.30
C ALA A 478 -1.59 -3.76 -18.12
N SER A 479 -1.87 -4.92 -17.51
CA SER A 479 -1.60 -6.24 -18.12
C SER A 479 -2.82 -6.91 -18.73
N PHE A 480 -4.01 -6.31 -18.60
CA PHE A 480 -5.31 -6.95 -18.83
C PHE A 480 -5.61 -7.32 -20.28
N ASP A 481 -4.77 -6.92 -21.22
CA ASP A 481 -4.84 -7.33 -22.63
C ASP A 481 -4.29 -8.76 -22.87
N GLN A 482 -3.26 -9.18 -22.14
CA GLN A 482 -2.61 -10.48 -22.31
C GLN A 482 -2.58 -11.33 -21.03
N TYR A 483 -2.78 -10.72 -19.85
CA TYR A 483 -2.69 -11.39 -18.55
C TYR A 483 -3.81 -10.95 -17.60
N PRO A 484 -4.31 -11.81 -16.71
CA PRO A 484 -5.36 -11.47 -15.76
C PRO A 484 -4.95 -10.42 -14.73
N ASN A 485 -3.65 -10.27 -14.47
CA ASN A 485 -3.08 -9.29 -13.56
C ASN A 485 -1.58 -9.10 -13.81
N PHE A 486 -0.96 -8.10 -13.17
CA PHE A 486 0.47 -7.82 -13.32
C PHE A 486 1.36 -8.93 -12.74
N GLU A 487 0.88 -9.66 -11.74
CA GLU A 487 1.58 -10.80 -11.15
C GLU A 487 1.80 -11.88 -12.20
N LYS A 488 0.76 -12.25 -12.95
CA LYS A 488 0.86 -13.25 -14.02
C LYS A 488 1.75 -12.82 -15.17
N ARG A 489 1.77 -11.55 -15.52
CA ARG A 489 2.74 -11.00 -16.47
C ARG A 489 4.17 -11.11 -15.95
N GLY A 490 4.38 -10.79 -14.68
CA GLY A 490 5.67 -10.90 -14.03
C GLY A 490 6.13 -12.35 -13.84
N ASP A 491 5.21 -13.28 -13.52
CA ASP A 491 5.50 -14.73 -13.45
C ASP A 491 5.97 -15.27 -14.81
N ASP A 492 5.33 -14.87 -15.91
CA ASP A 492 5.72 -15.27 -17.27
C ASP A 492 7.11 -14.75 -17.64
N PHE A 493 7.43 -13.49 -17.31
CA PHE A 493 8.79 -12.96 -17.49
C PHE A 493 9.82 -13.78 -16.71
N VAL A 494 9.55 -14.08 -15.43
CA VAL A 494 10.44 -14.89 -14.58
C VAL A 494 10.67 -16.27 -15.20
N ALA A 495 9.60 -16.96 -15.62
CA ALA A 495 9.69 -18.30 -16.22
C ALA A 495 10.56 -18.31 -17.48
N ARG A 496 10.40 -17.30 -18.36
CA ARG A 496 11.18 -17.18 -19.60
C ARG A 496 12.65 -16.88 -19.33
N VAL A 497 12.92 -15.99 -18.40
CA VAL A 497 14.30 -15.68 -17.99
C VAL A 497 14.96 -16.92 -17.39
N GLN A 498 14.29 -17.65 -16.49
CA GLN A 498 14.83 -18.88 -15.91
C GLN A 498 15.13 -19.94 -16.97
N ALA A 499 14.24 -20.09 -17.95
CA ALA A 499 14.49 -20.98 -19.08
C ALA A 499 15.73 -20.59 -19.90
N LEU A 500 16.00 -19.29 -20.07
CA LEU A 500 17.21 -18.79 -20.73
C LEU A 500 18.48 -19.00 -19.89
N LEU A 501 18.36 -18.97 -18.56
CA LEU A 501 19.48 -19.19 -17.64
C LEU A 501 19.82 -20.68 -17.50
N GLY A 502 18.99 -21.58 -17.99
CA GLY A 502 19.18 -23.04 -17.90
C GLY A 502 18.85 -23.60 -16.51
N ALA A 503 17.98 -22.91 -15.77
CA ALA A 503 17.53 -23.31 -14.44
C ALA A 503 16.26 -24.17 -14.50
#